data_1e8e86233e95fabc31c5cb0c8b052b62
#
_entry.id   1e8e86233e95fabc31c5cb0c8b052b62
#
_cell.length_a   1.000
_cell.length_b   1.000
_cell.length_c   1.000
_cell.angle_alpha   90.00
_cell.angle_beta   90.00
_cell.angle_gamma   90.00
#
_symmetry.space_group_name_H-M   'P 1'
#
loop_
_entity.id
_entity.type
_entity.pdbx_description
1 polymer ?
#
loop_
_entity_poly.entity_id
_entity_poly.type
_entity_poly.pdbx_seq_one_letter_code
_entity_poly.pdbx_strand_id
1 'polypeptide(L)'
;KNKVASAERLRAYLEAIGNSVVVVEDDEIIKCHVHTEDPGRALSEAVRHGAMTNLKIENMDMQVEAIEEKGKGLEKEQADADSEAKFKYTAVDADMPFGFVAVAAGEGLESIFTDLGVNAVVTGGQTMNPSTDDILQAVHSVGAKTVFVMPNNKNIIMAAEQAASLADREVVVLPTRTIPQGITAMLNFDPEMDAKQNTINMNIAAQNVQTGSVTFAARNSDFDGHKIKEGEILALENGKLAFTEKSIEKAAIKLAKNMVKKDTSFITVIYGEGISETEAEIVCEGIRAKVGKNIEVSAIKGDQPVYYYFISVE
;
A
#
# COMPACT_ATOMS: atom_id res chain seq x y z
N LYS A 1 25.06 23.49 10.43
CA LYS A 1 25.66 22.19 10.83
C LYS A 1 25.15 21.16 9.85
N ASN A 2 26.06 20.41 9.19
CA ASN A 2 25.74 19.43 8.14
C ASN A 2 24.76 18.35 8.65
N LYS A 3 23.49 18.42 8.31
CA LYS A 3 22.47 17.44 8.65
C LYS A 3 22.80 16.06 8.05
N VAL A 4 23.24 15.99 6.80
CA VAL A 4 23.60 14.74 6.10
C VAL A 4 24.66 13.93 6.85
N ALA A 5 25.70 14.58 7.38
CA ALA A 5 26.73 13.91 8.19
C ALA A 5 26.19 13.37 9.53
N SER A 6 25.04 13.84 9.98
CA SER A 6 24.38 13.39 11.21
C SER A 6 23.62 12.08 11.03
N ALA A 7 22.85 11.94 9.95
CA ALA A 7 22.08 10.71 9.65
C ALA A 7 23.00 9.53 9.30
N GLU A 8 24.07 9.77 8.53
CA GLU A 8 25.07 8.74 8.21
C GLU A 8 25.80 8.22 9.45
N ARG A 9 26.17 9.12 10.38
CA ARG A 9 26.81 8.72 11.65
C ARG A 9 25.85 7.92 12.52
N LEU A 10 24.59 8.33 12.60
CA LEU A 10 23.57 7.61 13.34
C LEU A 10 23.35 6.23 12.75
N ARG A 11 23.27 6.11 11.43
CA ARG A 11 23.16 4.83 10.73
C ARG A 11 24.33 3.91 11.05
N ALA A 12 25.57 4.38 10.88
CA ALA A 12 26.76 3.59 11.16
C ALA A 12 26.83 3.10 12.61
N TYR A 13 26.38 3.94 13.57
CA TYR A 13 26.32 3.53 14.96
C TYR A 13 25.25 2.47 15.19
N LEU A 14 24.05 2.63 14.63
CA LEU A 14 22.94 1.68 14.79
C LEU A 14 23.29 0.32 14.15
N GLU A 15 23.97 0.31 12.99
CA GLU A 15 24.47 -0.90 12.34
C GLU A 15 25.52 -1.65 13.18
N ALA A 16 26.28 -0.93 14.04
CA ALA A 16 27.24 -1.53 14.94
C ALA A 16 26.61 -2.17 16.21
N ILE A 17 25.37 -1.84 16.55
CA ILE A 17 24.69 -2.32 17.76
C ILE A 17 23.44 -3.13 17.49
N GLY A 18 23.06 -3.33 16.22
CA GLY A 18 21.85 -4.03 15.84
C GLY A 18 21.81 -4.40 14.37
N ASN A 19 20.68 -4.93 13.96
CA ASN A 19 20.39 -5.30 12.58
C ASN A 19 19.08 -4.66 12.09
N SER A 20 18.71 -4.89 10.82
CA SER A 20 17.49 -4.31 10.21
C SER A 20 17.42 -2.79 10.34
N VAL A 21 18.57 -2.12 10.20
CA VAL A 21 18.70 -0.68 10.42
C VAL A 21 18.16 0.09 9.23
N VAL A 22 17.16 0.94 9.51
CA VAL A 22 16.63 1.91 8.53
C VAL A 22 16.79 3.31 9.12
N VAL A 23 17.51 4.19 8.42
CA VAL A 23 17.64 5.60 8.76
C VAL A 23 17.26 6.41 7.53
N VAL A 24 16.19 7.18 7.64
CA VAL A 24 15.69 8.06 6.59
C VAL A 24 15.70 9.49 7.11
N GLU A 25 16.37 10.38 6.38
CA GLU A 25 16.41 11.80 6.65
C GLU A 25 15.42 12.53 5.75
N ASP A 26 14.64 13.40 6.34
CA ASP A 26 13.77 14.37 5.70
C ASP A 26 14.19 15.78 6.13
N ASP A 27 13.62 16.83 5.53
CA ASP A 27 14.05 18.22 5.78
C ASP A 27 14.00 18.61 7.26
N GLU A 28 13.11 18.04 8.05
CA GLU A 28 12.88 18.39 9.46
C GLU A 28 13.22 17.28 10.44
N ILE A 29 13.13 16.00 10.06
CA ILE A 29 13.26 14.85 10.95
C ILE A 29 14.15 13.75 10.39
N ILE A 30 14.77 12.99 11.30
CA ILE A 30 15.43 11.72 11.00
C ILE A 30 14.54 10.60 11.57
N LYS A 31 14.06 9.71 10.73
CA LYS A 31 13.34 8.50 11.15
C LYS A 31 14.32 7.35 11.24
N CYS A 32 14.34 6.67 12.38
CA CYS A 32 15.21 5.52 12.60
C CYS A 32 14.39 4.29 13.00
N HIS A 33 14.82 3.14 12.51
CA HIS A 33 14.37 1.83 12.94
C HIS A 33 15.59 0.93 13.12
N VAL A 34 15.64 0.15 14.19
CA VAL A 34 16.73 -0.78 14.45
C VAL A 34 16.22 -1.93 15.31
N HIS A 35 16.61 -3.16 14.99
CA HIS A 35 16.48 -4.31 15.88
C HIS A 35 17.78 -4.44 16.68
N THR A 36 17.71 -4.32 18.00
CA THR A 36 18.88 -4.34 18.88
C THR A 36 18.55 -5.00 20.21
N GLU A 37 19.53 -5.69 20.79
CA GLU A 37 19.44 -6.23 22.15
C GLU A 37 19.55 -5.14 23.23
N ASP A 38 20.08 -3.95 22.87
CA ASP A 38 20.23 -2.83 23.79
C ASP A 38 19.58 -1.54 23.24
N PRO A 39 18.25 -1.40 23.40
CA PRO A 39 17.54 -0.21 22.95
C PRO A 39 17.97 1.06 23.69
N GLY A 40 18.51 0.92 24.91
CA GLY A 40 19.03 2.05 25.69
C GLY A 40 20.21 2.74 25.00
N ARG A 41 21.12 1.99 24.38
CA ARG A 41 22.25 2.55 23.61
C ARG A 41 21.78 3.23 22.34
N ALA A 42 20.83 2.64 21.64
CA ALA A 42 20.24 3.24 20.43
C ALA A 42 19.60 4.60 20.74
N LEU A 43 18.81 4.69 21.81
CA LEU A 43 18.19 5.93 22.28
C LEU A 43 19.22 6.97 22.73
N SER A 44 20.24 6.54 23.47
CA SER A 44 21.31 7.42 23.97
C SER A 44 22.10 8.07 22.83
N GLU A 45 22.29 7.37 21.72
CA GLU A 45 22.92 7.94 20.54
C GLU A 45 21.95 8.85 19.78
N ALA A 46 20.69 8.42 19.58
CA ALA A 46 19.69 9.21 18.87
C ALA A 46 19.47 10.61 19.47
N VAL A 47 19.44 10.73 20.80
CA VAL A 47 19.32 12.02 21.52
C VAL A 47 20.44 13.00 21.16
N ARG A 48 21.64 12.52 20.83
CA ARG A 48 22.77 13.39 20.44
C ARG A 48 22.56 14.07 19.09
N HIS A 49 21.66 13.53 18.27
CA HIS A 49 21.34 14.05 16.94
C HIS A 49 20.14 15.00 16.97
N GLY A 50 19.28 14.96 18.00
CA GLY A 50 18.14 15.86 18.16
C GLY A 50 17.14 15.41 19.21
N ALA A 51 16.08 16.17 19.39
CA ALA A 51 14.96 15.80 20.23
C ALA A 51 14.19 14.63 19.61
N MET A 52 13.82 13.65 20.42
CA MET A 52 13.08 12.48 19.97
C MET A 52 11.57 12.67 20.14
N THR A 53 10.82 12.22 19.14
CA THR A 53 9.35 12.19 19.12
C THR A 53 8.88 10.84 18.62
N ASN A 54 7.68 10.41 19.00
CA ASN A 54 7.04 9.17 18.53
C ASN A 54 7.89 7.91 18.74
N LEU A 55 8.42 7.75 19.97
CA LEU A 55 9.20 6.58 20.35
C LEU A 55 8.30 5.35 20.44
N LYS A 56 8.68 4.27 19.75
CA LYS A 56 8.08 2.95 19.85
C LYS A 56 9.20 1.95 20.19
N ILE A 57 9.09 1.28 21.33
CA ILE A 57 10.02 0.24 21.77
C ILE A 57 9.19 -1.00 22.04
N GLU A 58 9.49 -2.08 21.36
CA GLU A 58 8.79 -3.36 21.50
C GLU A 58 9.83 -4.45 21.79
N ASN A 59 9.54 -5.29 22.77
CA ASN A 59 10.33 -6.50 23.01
C ASN A 59 9.81 -7.60 22.07
N MET A 60 10.61 -7.95 21.07
CA MET A 60 10.24 -8.97 20.08
C MET A 60 10.21 -10.39 20.69
N ASP A 61 11.04 -10.68 21.70
CA ASP A 61 11.03 -11.97 22.37
C ASP A 61 9.71 -12.19 23.13
N MET A 62 9.17 -11.14 23.76
CA MET A 62 7.85 -11.20 24.42
C MET A 62 6.70 -11.33 23.41
N GLN A 63 6.87 -10.88 22.17
CA GLN A 63 5.86 -11.10 21.12
C GLN A 63 5.83 -12.56 20.72
N VAL A 64 6.98 -13.23 20.60
CA VAL A 64 7.07 -14.67 20.32
C VAL A 64 6.49 -15.49 21.47
N GLU A 65 6.85 -15.18 22.74
CA GLU A 65 6.30 -15.86 23.91
C GLU A 65 4.79 -15.64 24.08
N ALA A 66 4.29 -14.42 23.80
CA ALA A 66 2.86 -14.11 23.86
C ALA A 66 2.06 -14.83 22.75
N ILE A 67 2.70 -15.14 21.63
CA ILE A 67 2.12 -15.96 20.56
C ILE A 67 2.11 -17.44 20.98
N GLU A 68 3.18 -17.93 21.63
CA GLU A 68 3.26 -19.31 22.14
C GLU A 68 2.34 -19.57 23.34
N GLU A 69 2.20 -18.63 24.28
CA GLU A 69 1.28 -18.75 25.41
C GLU A 69 -0.20 -18.59 25.01
N LYS A 70 -0.51 -17.68 24.09
CA LYS A 70 -1.85 -17.56 23.50
C LYS A 70 -2.22 -18.79 22.66
N GLY A 71 -1.24 -19.43 22.02
CA GLY A 71 -1.43 -20.68 21.28
C GLY A 71 -1.84 -21.86 22.16
N LYS A 72 -1.47 -21.89 23.44
CA LYS A 72 -1.79 -23.01 24.36
C LYS A 72 -3.08 -22.86 25.15
N GLY A 73 -3.63 -21.66 25.26
CA GLY A 73 -4.83 -21.35 26.08
C GLY A 73 -6.12 -21.12 25.31
N LEU A 74 -6.09 -20.94 23.99
CA LEU A 74 -7.22 -20.55 23.16
C LEU A 74 -7.62 -21.60 22.11
N GLU A 75 -7.10 -22.83 22.20
CA GLU A 75 -7.34 -23.89 21.22
C GLU A 75 -8.78 -24.44 21.19
N LYS A 76 -9.74 -23.91 21.96
CA LYS A 76 -11.10 -24.47 22.01
C LYS A 76 -12.28 -23.54 21.77
N GLU A 77 -12.13 -22.21 21.74
CA GLU A 77 -13.31 -21.32 21.54
C GLU A 77 -13.11 -20.15 20.55
N GLN A 78 -11.93 -19.94 19.98
CA GLN A 78 -11.67 -18.93 18.93
C GLN A 78 -11.18 -19.51 17.61
N ALA A 79 -11.25 -20.83 17.44
CA ALA A 79 -10.84 -21.51 16.21
C ALA A 79 -11.76 -21.23 15.01
N ASP A 80 -12.94 -20.66 15.24
CA ASP A 80 -13.95 -20.45 14.19
C ASP A 80 -14.10 -19.00 13.70
N ALA A 81 -13.46 -18.00 14.36
CA ALA A 81 -13.61 -16.60 13.97
C ALA A 81 -12.34 -15.93 13.40
N ASP A 82 -11.13 -16.41 13.73
CA ASP A 82 -9.85 -15.85 13.23
C ASP A 82 -9.19 -16.74 12.16
N SER A 83 -9.80 -17.84 11.76
CA SER A 83 -9.25 -18.81 10.80
C SER A 83 -9.44 -18.41 9.33
N GLU A 84 -10.19 -17.37 9.03
CA GLU A 84 -10.45 -16.94 7.64
C GLU A 84 -9.39 -15.96 7.08
N ALA A 85 -8.46 -15.44 7.90
CA ALA A 85 -7.52 -14.39 7.48
C ALA A 85 -6.05 -14.81 7.41
N LYS A 86 -5.69 -16.07 7.63
CA LYS A 86 -4.31 -16.53 7.42
C LYS A 86 -4.21 -17.32 6.14
N PHE A 87 -3.63 -16.69 5.13
CA PHE A 87 -3.18 -17.37 3.92
C PHE A 87 -2.33 -18.58 4.33
N LYS A 88 -2.83 -19.79 4.07
CA LYS A 88 -2.08 -21.02 4.38
C LYS A 88 -1.09 -21.28 3.25
N TYR A 89 0.18 -21.07 3.53
CA TYR A 89 1.26 -21.41 2.62
C TYR A 89 1.28 -22.92 2.33
N THR A 90 1.24 -23.24 1.04
CA THR A 90 1.59 -24.56 0.51
C THR A 90 2.46 -24.31 -0.72
N ALA A 91 3.73 -24.72 -0.68
CA ALA A 91 4.61 -24.58 -1.83
C ALA A 91 4.04 -25.36 -3.02
N VAL A 92 3.99 -24.70 -4.18
CA VAL A 92 3.45 -25.26 -5.43
C VAL A 92 4.54 -25.27 -6.48
N ASP A 93 4.61 -26.37 -7.26
CA ASP A 93 5.54 -26.47 -8.37
C ASP A 93 5.27 -25.39 -9.44
N ALA A 94 6.35 -24.90 -10.04
CA ALA A 94 6.28 -23.79 -10.99
C ALA A 94 6.01 -24.30 -12.42
N ASP A 95 4.75 -24.57 -12.73
CA ASP A 95 4.30 -25.09 -14.04
C ASP A 95 3.99 -23.99 -15.04
N MET A 96 3.50 -22.83 -14.59
CA MET A 96 3.15 -21.69 -15.44
C MET A 96 4.37 -20.78 -15.69
N PRO A 97 4.43 -20.11 -16.86
CA PRO A 97 5.52 -19.14 -17.10
C PRO A 97 5.43 -17.93 -16.19
N PHE A 98 4.23 -17.38 -15.99
CA PHE A 98 3.98 -16.17 -15.21
C PHE A 98 2.87 -16.36 -14.20
N GLY A 99 2.99 -15.66 -13.08
CA GLY A 99 1.97 -15.54 -12.06
C GLY A 99 1.99 -14.16 -11.40
N PHE A 100 0.95 -13.85 -10.63
CA PHE A 100 0.72 -12.51 -10.10
C PHE A 100 0.28 -12.56 -8.65
N VAL A 101 0.87 -11.68 -7.85
CA VAL A 101 0.47 -11.39 -6.47
C VAL A 101 0.16 -9.89 -6.36
N ALA A 102 -0.96 -9.55 -5.79
CA ALA A 102 -1.32 -8.15 -5.50
C ALA A 102 -1.60 -7.97 -4.01
N VAL A 103 -1.32 -6.78 -3.49
CA VAL A 103 -1.77 -6.39 -2.15
C VAL A 103 -2.99 -5.50 -2.30
N ALA A 104 -4.09 -5.87 -1.65
CA ALA A 104 -5.32 -5.10 -1.63
C ALA A 104 -6.12 -5.40 -0.36
N ALA A 105 -7.06 -4.53 0.00
CA ALA A 105 -8.02 -4.74 1.07
C ALA A 105 -9.40 -4.30 0.61
N GLY A 106 -10.37 -5.20 0.72
CA GLY A 106 -11.75 -5.06 0.27
C GLY A 106 -12.15 -6.16 -0.71
N GLU A 107 -13.32 -6.78 -0.49
CA GLU A 107 -13.80 -7.91 -1.30
C GLU A 107 -13.93 -7.55 -2.79
N GLY A 108 -14.38 -6.32 -3.08
CA GLY A 108 -14.49 -5.85 -4.46
C GLY A 108 -13.13 -5.70 -5.12
N LEU A 109 -12.11 -5.19 -4.43
CA LEU A 109 -10.75 -5.09 -4.96
C LEU A 109 -10.13 -6.48 -5.18
N GLU A 110 -10.35 -7.41 -4.27
CA GLU A 110 -9.91 -8.80 -4.43
C GLU A 110 -10.53 -9.44 -5.67
N SER A 111 -11.85 -9.25 -5.86
CA SER A 111 -12.54 -9.72 -7.06
C SER A 111 -11.96 -9.11 -8.34
N ILE A 112 -11.74 -7.79 -8.36
CA ILE A 112 -11.14 -7.09 -9.52
C ILE A 112 -9.78 -7.68 -9.88
N PHE A 113 -8.88 -7.85 -8.90
CA PHE A 113 -7.57 -8.42 -9.17
C PHE A 113 -7.64 -9.88 -9.61
N THR A 114 -8.53 -10.68 -9.03
CA THR A 114 -8.75 -12.08 -9.42
C THR A 114 -9.29 -12.17 -10.85
N ASP A 115 -10.25 -11.33 -11.23
CA ASP A 115 -10.82 -11.26 -12.58
C ASP A 115 -9.78 -10.83 -13.62
N LEU A 116 -8.79 -10.01 -13.22
CA LEU A 116 -7.64 -9.65 -14.05
C LEU A 116 -6.57 -10.74 -14.14
N GLY A 117 -6.74 -11.88 -13.47
CA GLY A 117 -5.82 -13.01 -13.52
C GLY A 117 -4.75 -13.02 -12.41
N VAL A 118 -4.90 -12.22 -11.36
CA VAL A 118 -4.02 -12.30 -10.19
C VAL A 118 -4.29 -13.60 -9.45
N ASN A 119 -3.23 -14.37 -9.20
CA ASN A 119 -3.30 -15.71 -8.61
C ASN A 119 -3.48 -15.69 -7.08
N ALA A 120 -2.93 -14.68 -6.42
CA ALA A 120 -3.06 -14.51 -4.97
C ALA A 120 -3.17 -13.02 -4.60
N VAL A 121 -4.15 -12.70 -3.76
CA VAL A 121 -4.30 -11.35 -3.20
C VAL A 121 -3.96 -11.41 -1.72
N VAL A 122 -2.96 -10.63 -1.32
CA VAL A 122 -2.56 -10.48 0.09
C VAL A 122 -3.37 -9.34 0.69
N THR A 123 -4.16 -9.63 1.72
CA THR A 123 -4.98 -8.60 2.38
C THR A 123 -4.11 -7.61 3.13
N GLY A 124 -4.26 -6.32 2.85
CA GLY A 124 -3.54 -5.26 3.54
C GLY A 124 -3.38 -3.97 2.74
N GLY A 125 -2.52 -3.10 3.26
CA GLY A 125 -2.16 -1.86 2.58
C GLY A 125 -2.94 -0.62 2.99
N GLN A 126 -4.06 -0.77 3.68
CA GLN A 126 -4.91 0.34 4.12
C GLN A 126 -4.80 0.57 5.64
N THR A 127 -5.09 -0.43 6.43
CA THR A 127 -5.05 -0.39 7.90
C THR A 127 -3.83 -1.09 8.47
N MET A 128 -3.43 -2.20 7.86
CA MET A 128 -2.24 -2.97 8.19
C MET A 128 -1.42 -3.25 6.93
N ASN A 129 -0.09 -3.18 7.07
CA ASN A 129 0.80 -3.60 6.01
C ASN A 129 1.11 -5.09 6.20
N PRO A 130 1.01 -5.91 5.16
CA PRO A 130 1.45 -7.29 5.22
C PRO A 130 2.94 -7.36 5.52
N SER A 131 3.35 -8.40 6.22
CA SER A 131 4.76 -8.69 6.49
C SER A 131 5.45 -9.21 5.22
N THR A 132 6.79 -9.24 5.26
CA THR A 132 7.60 -9.91 4.24
C THR A 132 7.19 -11.39 4.09
N ASP A 133 6.88 -12.06 5.20
CA ASP A 133 6.48 -13.47 5.22
C ASP A 133 5.13 -13.68 4.54
N ASP A 134 4.13 -12.82 4.79
CA ASP A 134 2.82 -12.90 4.14
C ASP A 134 2.95 -12.82 2.61
N ILE A 135 3.79 -11.89 2.12
CA ILE A 135 4.04 -11.74 0.68
C ILE A 135 4.81 -12.95 0.13
N LEU A 136 5.81 -13.44 0.85
CA LEU A 136 6.60 -14.62 0.47
C LEU A 136 5.73 -15.86 0.37
N GLN A 137 4.84 -16.07 1.33
CA GLN A 137 3.86 -17.17 1.32
C GLN A 137 2.95 -17.09 0.10
N ALA A 138 2.43 -15.90 -0.22
CA ALA A 138 1.63 -15.68 -1.41
C ALA A 138 2.42 -16.02 -2.69
N VAL A 139 3.66 -15.55 -2.82
CA VAL A 139 4.55 -15.85 -3.94
C VAL A 139 4.74 -17.37 -4.10
N HIS A 140 5.02 -18.08 -3.01
CA HIS A 140 5.25 -19.53 -3.06
C HIS A 140 3.99 -20.33 -3.36
N SER A 141 2.80 -19.81 -3.07
CA SER A 141 1.53 -20.46 -3.41
C SER A 141 1.16 -20.35 -4.89
N VAL A 142 1.84 -19.49 -5.64
CA VAL A 142 1.59 -19.29 -7.07
C VAL A 142 2.48 -20.24 -7.88
N GLY A 143 1.89 -21.16 -8.62
CA GLY A 143 2.60 -22.17 -9.43
C GLY A 143 3.23 -21.60 -10.71
N ALA A 144 4.06 -20.57 -10.60
CA ALA A 144 4.68 -19.89 -11.73
C ALA A 144 6.20 -19.75 -11.57
N LYS A 145 6.92 -19.75 -12.71
CA LYS A 145 8.38 -19.55 -12.78
C LYS A 145 8.78 -18.14 -12.42
N THR A 146 8.06 -17.16 -12.98
CA THR A 146 8.23 -15.73 -12.68
C THR A 146 6.94 -15.22 -12.05
N VAL A 147 7.02 -14.61 -10.87
CA VAL A 147 5.89 -14.03 -10.16
C VAL A 147 6.03 -12.51 -10.10
N PHE A 148 5.06 -11.80 -10.68
CA PHE A 148 4.97 -10.35 -10.55
C PHE A 148 4.24 -9.99 -9.25
N VAL A 149 4.83 -9.10 -8.45
CA VAL A 149 4.25 -8.62 -7.19
C VAL A 149 3.90 -7.14 -7.31
N MET A 150 2.65 -6.80 -7.04
CA MET A 150 2.11 -5.44 -7.03
C MET A 150 1.78 -5.02 -5.58
N PRO A 151 2.65 -4.27 -4.91
CA PRO A 151 2.46 -3.84 -3.52
C PRO A 151 1.27 -2.87 -3.35
N ASN A 152 0.96 -2.07 -4.36
CA ASN A 152 -0.13 -1.08 -4.38
C ASN A 152 -0.12 -0.06 -3.23
N ASN A 153 0.99 0.01 -2.52
CA ASN A 153 1.24 0.94 -1.44
C ASN A 153 2.75 1.16 -1.29
N LYS A 154 3.18 2.43 -1.21
CA LYS A 154 4.60 2.77 -1.06
C LYS A 154 5.28 2.14 0.17
N ASN A 155 4.52 1.92 1.25
CA ASN A 155 5.05 1.37 2.50
C ASN A 155 5.29 -0.15 2.44
N ILE A 156 4.75 -0.83 1.42
CA ILE A 156 4.85 -2.28 1.24
C ILE A 156 5.94 -2.65 0.24
N ILE A 157 6.38 -1.72 -0.61
CA ILE A 157 7.38 -1.98 -1.65
C ILE A 157 8.63 -2.65 -1.07
N MET A 158 9.15 -2.13 0.04
CA MET A 158 10.34 -2.69 0.69
C MET A 158 10.12 -4.13 1.19
N ALA A 159 8.96 -4.42 1.78
CA ALA A 159 8.63 -5.78 2.21
C ALA A 159 8.50 -6.73 1.02
N ALA A 160 7.95 -6.28 -0.10
CA ALA A 160 7.86 -7.05 -1.34
C ALA A 160 9.24 -7.31 -1.96
N GLU A 161 10.14 -6.34 -1.98
CA GLU A 161 11.53 -6.49 -2.44
C GLU A 161 12.30 -7.48 -1.54
N GLN A 162 12.05 -7.43 -0.25
CA GLN A 162 12.64 -8.37 0.72
C GLN A 162 12.11 -9.80 0.50
N ALA A 163 10.80 -9.96 0.29
CA ALA A 163 10.19 -11.24 -0.06
C ALA A 163 10.78 -11.79 -1.38
N ALA A 164 10.95 -10.93 -2.38
CA ALA A 164 11.56 -11.31 -3.65
C ALA A 164 12.99 -11.86 -3.48
N SER A 165 13.77 -11.28 -2.57
CA SER A 165 15.15 -11.76 -2.30
C SER A 165 15.22 -13.10 -1.57
N LEU A 166 14.14 -13.50 -0.89
CA LEU A 166 14.02 -14.74 -0.13
C LEU A 166 13.30 -15.86 -0.90
N ALA A 167 12.66 -15.52 -2.02
CA ALA A 167 11.87 -16.47 -2.80
C ALA A 167 12.74 -17.54 -3.50
N ASP A 168 12.17 -18.74 -3.70
CA ASP A 168 12.77 -19.86 -4.40
C ASP A 168 12.61 -19.81 -5.94
N ARG A 169 12.00 -18.73 -6.44
CA ARG A 169 11.69 -18.49 -7.85
C ARG A 169 11.93 -17.04 -8.24
N GLU A 170 11.88 -16.76 -9.53
CA GLU A 170 12.03 -15.39 -10.01
C GLU A 170 10.84 -14.54 -9.56
N VAL A 171 11.11 -13.44 -8.87
CA VAL A 171 10.09 -12.49 -8.42
C VAL A 171 10.42 -11.10 -8.95
N VAL A 172 9.46 -10.49 -9.63
CA VAL A 172 9.55 -9.13 -10.16
C VAL A 172 8.60 -8.24 -9.38
N VAL A 173 9.15 -7.34 -8.57
CA VAL A 173 8.35 -6.33 -7.87
C VAL A 173 8.07 -5.15 -8.80
N LEU A 174 6.80 -4.93 -9.13
CA LEU A 174 6.35 -3.73 -9.81
C LEU A 174 6.09 -2.66 -8.74
N PRO A 175 6.79 -1.52 -8.71
CA PRO A 175 6.73 -0.57 -7.61
C PRO A 175 5.44 0.27 -7.63
N THR A 176 4.29 -0.39 -7.74
CA THR A 176 2.96 0.23 -7.68
C THR A 176 2.70 0.80 -6.29
N ARG A 177 2.22 2.02 -6.24
CA ARG A 177 2.00 2.78 -5.00
C ARG A 177 0.54 2.95 -4.66
N THR A 178 -0.35 2.60 -5.59
CA THR A 178 -1.79 2.76 -5.49
C THR A 178 -2.51 1.60 -6.17
N ILE A 179 -3.73 1.32 -5.75
CA ILE A 179 -4.60 0.31 -6.37
C ILE A 179 -4.81 0.57 -7.86
N PRO A 180 -5.15 1.79 -8.32
CA PRO A 180 -5.26 2.06 -9.76
C PRO A 180 -4.01 1.70 -10.55
N GLN A 181 -2.81 2.00 -10.03
CA GLN A 181 -1.56 1.62 -10.68
C GLN A 181 -1.41 0.10 -10.86
N GLY A 182 -1.82 -0.68 -9.84
CA GLY A 182 -1.78 -2.15 -9.94
C GLY A 182 -2.78 -2.69 -10.98
N ILE A 183 -3.98 -2.13 -11.01
CA ILE A 183 -5.01 -2.50 -12.01
C ILE A 183 -4.49 -2.22 -13.43
N THR A 184 -4.01 -1.00 -13.67
CA THR A 184 -3.50 -0.61 -15.00
C THR A 184 -2.25 -1.41 -15.38
N ALA A 185 -1.38 -1.76 -14.43
CA ALA A 185 -0.26 -2.66 -14.69
C ALA A 185 -0.76 -4.02 -15.21
N MET A 186 -1.75 -4.63 -14.55
CA MET A 186 -2.31 -5.91 -14.98
C MET A 186 -2.94 -5.84 -16.38
N LEU A 187 -3.66 -4.79 -16.70
CA LEU A 187 -4.26 -4.58 -18.01
C LEU A 187 -3.23 -4.45 -19.14
N ASN A 188 -1.98 -4.16 -18.82
CA ASN A 188 -0.87 -4.01 -19.78
C ASN A 188 0.11 -5.19 -19.77
N PHE A 189 -0.26 -6.30 -19.16
CA PHE A 189 0.47 -7.55 -19.27
C PHE A 189 0.15 -8.24 -20.61
N ASP A 190 1.19 -8.74 -21.28
CA ASP A 190 1.07 -9.50 -22.53
C ASP A 190 1.71 -10.89 -22.36
N PRO A 191 0.93 -11.98 -22.42
CA PRO A 191 1.45 -13.33 -22.23
C PRO A 191 2.41 -13.80 -23.31
N GLU A 192 2.46 -13.13 -24.47
CA GLU A 192 3.36 -13.44 -25.58
C GLU A 192 4.75 -12.80 -25.41
N MET A 193 4.90 -11.87 -24.44
CA MET A 193 6.15 -11.19 -24.15
C MET A 193 6.92 -11.86 -23.02
N ASP A 194 8.23 -11.66 -22.99
CA ASP A 194 9.08 -12.12 -21.88
C ASP A 194 8.88 -11.27 -20.61
N ALA A 195 9.40 -11.75 -19.48
CA ALA A 195 9.28 -11.08 -18.17
C ALA A 195 9.85 -9.66 -18.19
N LYS A 196 10.98 -9.44 -18.88
CA LYS A 196 11.62 -8.12 -18.93
C LYS A 196 10.79 -7.10 -19.71
N GLN A 197 10.24 -7.50 -20.84
CA GLN A 197 9.39 -6.62 -21.67
C GLN A 197 8.09 -6.31 -20.92
N ASN A 198 7.46 -7.33 -20.30
CA ASN A 198 6.30 -7.13 -19.44
C ASN A 198 6.58 -6.18 -18.28
N THR A 199 7.72 -6.34 -17.58
CA THR A 199 8.14 -5.43 -16.51
C THR A 199 8.18 -3.97 -16.99
N ILE A 200 8.74 -3.74 -18.17
CA ILE A 200 8.83 -2.39 -18.76
C ILE A 200 7.45 -1.84 -19.08
N ASN A 201 6.61 -2.61 -19.79
CA ASN A 201 5.29 -2.19 -20.25
C ASN A 201 4.36 -1.91 -19.06
N MET A 202 4.29 -2.82 -18.09
CA MET A 202 3.47 -2.69 -16.89
C MET A 202 3.89 -1.50 -16.03
N ASN A 203 5.20 -1.26 -15.88
CA ASN A 203 5.72 -0.11 -15.14
C ASN A 203 5.41 1.23 -15.83
N ILE A 204 5.58 1.30 -17.15
CA ILE A 204 5.24 2.52 -17.91
C ILE A 204 3.75 2.82 -17.78
N ALA A 205 2.90 1.81 -17.93
CA ALA A 205 1.45 1.97 -17.79
C ALA A 205 1.08 2.46 -16.38
N ALA A 206 1.60 1.81 -15.34
CA ALA A 206 1.36 2.21 -13.94
C ALA A 206 1.81 3.65 -13.63
N GLN A 207 2.94 4.10 -14.19
CA GLN A 207 3.46 5.46 -13.97
C GLN A 207 2.60 6.55 -14.61
N ASN A 208 1.85 6.24 -15.64
CA ASN A 208 0.96 7.19 -16.32
C ASN A 208 -0.34 7.44 -15.55
N VAL A 209 -0.71 6.56 -14.63
CA VAL A 209 -1.93 6.67 -13.82
C VAL A 209 -1.81 7.78 -12.80
N GLN A 210 -2.75 8.72 -12.82
CA GLN A 210 -2.95 9.68 -11.73
C GLN A 210 -3.98 9.11 -10.77
N THR A 211 -3.64 9.05 -9.48
CA THR A 211 -4.55 8.50 -8.47
C THR A 211 -5.05 9.58 -7.51
N GLY A 212 -6.35 9.76 -7.46
CA GLY A 212 -7.03 10.47 -6.41
C GLY A 212 -7.48 9.52 -5.28
N SER A 213 -7.46 10.00 -4.05
CA SER A 213 -8.03 9.27 -2.91
C SER A 213 -8.84 10.20 -2.04
N VAL A 214 -10.04 9.77 -1.65
CA VAL A 214 -10.91 10.50 -0.73
C VAL A 214 -11.07 9.68 0.54
N THR A 215 -10.69 10.27 1.67
CA THR A 215 -10.72 9.63 2.99
C THR A 215 -11.09 10.66 4.08
N PHE A 216 -10.94 10.30 5.32
CA PHE A 216 -11.19 11.18 6.47
C PHE A 216 -9.94 11.29 7.35
N ALA A 217 -9.86 12.39 8.09
CA ALA A 217 -8.82 12.58 9.09
C ALA A 217 -9.12 11.75 10.34
N ALA A 218 -8.28 10.76 10.63
CA ALA A 218 -8.43 9.91 11.81
C ALA A 218 -8.09 10.62 13.14
N ARG A 219 -7.46 11.79 13.09
CA ARG A 219 -7.08 12.62 14.23
C ARG A 219 -6.85 14.07 13.79
N ASN A 220 -6.83 14.98 14.76
CA ASN A 220 -6.39 16.35 14.50
C ASN A 220 -4.89 16.33 14.10
N SER A 221 -4.56 17.06 13.06
CA SER A 221 -3.18 17.18 12.56
C SER A 221 -2.94 18.57 11.97
N ASP A 222 -1.67 18.93 11.81
CA ASP A 222 -1.25 20.09 11.03
C ASP A 222 -0.47 19.59 9.82
N PHE A 223 -0.86 20.03 8.64
CA PHE A 223 -0.20 19.69 7.39
C PHE A 223 0.07 20.98 6.60
N ASP A 224 1.34 21.32 6.44
CA ASP A 224 1.80 22.55 5.77
C ASP A 224 1.10 23.84 6.30
N GLY A 225 0.89 23.92 7.63
CA GLY A 225 0.22 25.06 8.27
C GLY A 225 -1.31 25.04 8.16
N HIS A 226 -1.89 24.01 7.56
CA HIS A 226 -3.34 23.78 7.54
C HIS A 226 -3.75 22.88 8.71
N LYS A 227 -4.55 23.42 9.62
CA LYS A 227 -5.12 22.65 10.74
C LYS A 227 -6.25 21.77 10.23
N ILE A 228 -6.00 20.47 10.21
CA ILE A 228 -6.97 19.44 9.85
C ILE A 228 -7.62 18.94 11.13
N LYS A 229 -8.94 18.89 11.16
CA LYS A 229 -9.72 18.37 12.28
C LYS A 229 -10.07 16.91 12.04
N GLU A 230 -10.14 16.14 13.13
CA GLU A 230 -10.65 14.78 13.10
C GLU A 230 -12.04 14.72 12.43
N GLY A 231 -12.24 13.76 11.54
CA GLY A 231 -13.46 13.60 10.74
C GLY A 231 -13.56 14.49 9.50
N GLU A 232 -12.62 15.40 9.26
CA GLU A 232 -12.61 16.23 8.04
C GLU A 232 -12.27 15.37 6.82
N ILE A 233 -12.96 15.64 5.69
CA ILE A 233 -12.74 14.88 4.47
C ILE A 233 -11.47 15.37 3.78
N LEU A 234 -10.58 14.42 3.50
CA LEU A 234 -9.28 14.64 2.86
C LEU A 234 -9.34 14.20 1.41
N ALA A 235 -8.93 15.06 0.51
CA ALA A 235 -8.68 14.75 -0.89
C ALA A 235 -7.18 14.70 -1.14
N LEU A 236 -6.69 13.54 -1.56
CA LEU A 236 -5.28 13.28 -1.82
C LEU A 236 -5.06 13.06 -3.31
N GLU A 237 -4.04 13.69 -3.87
CA GLU A 237 -3.57 13.45 -5.24
C GLU A 237 -2.21 12.77 -5.19
N ASN A 238 -2.10 11.57 -5.75
CA ASN A 238 -0.89 10.74 -5.74
C ASN A 238 -0.28 10.59 -4.32
N GLY A 239 -1.16 10.46 -3.31
CA GLY A 239 -0.78 10.29 -1.90
C GLY A 239 -0.38 11.57 -1.17
N LYS A 240 -0.51 12.75 -1.79
CA LYS A 240 -0.29 14.06 -1.15
C LYS A 240 -1.63 14.76 -0.92
N LEU A 241 -1.76 15.46 0.20
CA LEU A 241 -2.96 16.26 0.48
C LEU A 241 -3.09 17.37 -0.57
N ALA A 242 -4.20 17.35 -1.31
CA ALA A 242 -4.53 18.38 -2.28
C ALA A 242 -5.43 19.47 -1.65
N PHE A 243 -6.43 19.07 -0.89
CA PHE A 243 -7.33 19.96 -0.16
C PHE A 243 -8.20 19.18 0.83
N THR A 244 -8.89 19.89 1.71
CA THR A 244 -9.94 19.34 2.57
C THR A 244 -11.32 19.82 2.11
N GLU A 245 -12.37 19.06 2.43
CA GLU A 245 -13.74 19.36 2.05
C GLU A 245 -14.70 18.86 3.14
N LYS A 246 -15.94 19.34 3.11
CA LYS A 246 -16.99 18.93 4.07
C LYS A 246 -17.87 17.80 3.54
N SER A 247 -17.89 17.57 2.25
CA SER A 247 -18.73 16.57 1.57
C SER A 247 -17.84 15.61 0.81
N ILE A 248 -18.05 14.32 1.03
CA ILE A 248 -17.35 13.22 0.32
C ILE A 248 -17.56 13.35 -1.19
N GLU A 249 -18.82 13.55 -1.62
CA GLU A 249 -19.20 13.73 -3.02
C GLU A 249 -18.45 14.91 -3.66
N LYS A 250 -18.50 16.10 -3.01
CA LYS A 250 -17.83 17.30 -3.53
C LYS A 250 -16.32 17.14 -3.58
N ALA A 251 -15.73 16.43 -2.60
CA ALA A 251 -14.32 16.12 -2.58
C ALA A 251 -13.93 15.27 -3.79
N ALA A 252 -14.68 14.19 -4.06
CA ALA A 252 -14.43 13.29 -5.17
C ALA A 252 -14.55 13.99 -6.53
N ILE A 253 -15.64 14.74 -6.75
CA ILE A 253 -15.87 15.46 -8.02
C ILE A 253 -14.80 16.53 -8.27
N LYS A 254 -14.45 17.30 -7.24
CA LYS A 254 -13.42 18.34 -7.34
C LYS A 254 -12.04 17.75 -7.58
N LEU A 255 -11.70 16.66 -6.89
CA LEU A 255 -10.42 15.97 -7.04
C LEU A 255 -10.28 15.41 -8.46
N ALA A 256 -11.24 14.66 -8.95
CA ALA A 256 -11.24 14.13 -10.31
C ALA A 256 -11.05 15.25 -11.35
N LYS A 257 -11.82 16.33 -11.25
CA LYS A 257 -11.70 17.48 -12.14
C LYS A 257 -10.28 18.08 -12.15
N ASN A 258 -9.64 18.21 -10.97
CA ASN A 258 -8.33 18.82 -10.85
C ASN A 258 -7.24 17.95 -11.49
N MET A 259 -7.42 16.64 -11.50
CA MET A 259 -6.45 15.66 -12.02
C MET A 259 -6.53 15.49 -13.55
N VAL A 260 -7.64 15.92 -14.20
CA VAL A 260 -7.82 15.81 -15.65
C VAL A 260 -6.78 16.61 -16.41
N LYS A 261 -6.14 15.97 -17.37
CA LYS A 261 -5.19 16.54 -18.33
C LYS A 261 -5.76 16.51 -19.75
N LYS A 262 -5.02 17.07 -20.71
CA LYS A 262 -5.45 17.12 -22.14
C LYS A 262 -5.57 15.75 -22.79
N ASP A 263 -4.79 14.79 -22.34
CA ASP A 263 -4.67 13.42 -22.81
C ASP A 263 -5.50 12.43 -22.01
N THR A 264 -6.23 12.88 -20.98
CA THR A 264 -7.12 12.04 -20.20
C THR A 264 -8.27 11.52 -21.06
N SER A 265 -8.46 10.22 -21.04
CA SER A 265 -9.51 9.49 -21.77
C SER A 265 -10.46 8.74 -20.84
N PHE A 266 -9.98 8.29 -19.69
CA PHE A 266 -10.74 7.46 -18.76
C PHE A 266 -10.63 7.98 -17.32
N ILE A 267 -11.75 7.91 -16.59
CA ILE A 267 -11.81 8.12 -15.15
C ILE A 267 -12.58 6.95 -14.54
N THR A 268 -11.91 6.18 -13.68
CA THR A 268 -12.54 5.09 -12.94
C THR A 268 -12.68 5.48 -11.48
N VAL A 269 -13.90 5.45 -10.96
CA VAL A 269 -14.24 5.73 -9.56
C VAL A 269 -14.43 4.40 -8.83
N ILE A 270 -13.49 4.03 -7.97
CA ILE A 270 -13.56 2.80 -7.17
C ILE A 270 -14.10 3.18 -5.80
N TYR A 271 -15.33 2.75 -5.46
CA TYR A 271 -15.97 3.12 -4.22
C TYR A 271 -15.76 2.08 -3.12
N GLY A 272 -15.56 2.58 -1.90
CA GLY A 272 -15.20 1.79 -0.74
C GLY A 272 -16.39 1.37 0.12
N GLU A 273 -16.07 0.72 1.23
CA GLU A 273 -17.03 0.32 2.24
C GLU A 273 -17.87 1.53 2.72
N GLY A 274 -19.16 1.33 2.86
CA GLY A 274 -20.10 2.38 3.31
C GLY A 274 -20.56 3.36 2.23
N ILE A 275 -20.12 3.20 0.98
CA ILE A 275 -20.63 3.94 -0.17
C ILE A 275 -21.52 3.02 -1.00
N SER A 276 -22.76 3.45 -1.25
CA SER A 276 -23.67 2.73 -2.11
C SER A 276 -23.39 2.99 -3.59
N GLU A 277 -23.78 2.05 -4.45
CA GLU A 277 -23.70 2.21 -5.91
C GLU A 277 -24.39 3.49 -6.40
N THR A 278 -25.53 3.84 -5.81
CA THR A 278 -26.26 5.08 -6.14
C THR A 278 -25.43 6.31 -5.83
N GLU A 279 -24.76 6.37 -4.69
CA GLU A 279 -23.87 7.49 -4.33
C GLU A 279 -22.65 7.56 -5.25
N ALA A 280 -22.08 6.42 -5.62
CA ALA A 280 -20.98 6.37 -6.58
C ALA A 280 -21.41 6.87 -7.96
N GLU A 281 -22.60 6.51 -8.44
CA GLU A 281 -23.12 7.00 -9.71
C GLU A 281 -23.41 8.51 -9.69
N ILE A 282 -23.92 9.06 -8.59
CA ILE A 282 -24.07 10.52 -8.42
C ILE A 282 -22.71 11.23 -8.55
N VAL A 283 -21.65 10.65 -7.98
CA VAL A 283 -20.27 11.16 -8.11
C VAL A 283 -19.82 11.09 -9.58
N CYS A 284 -20.06 9.98 -10.28
CA CYS A 284 -19.72 9.83 -11.69
C CYS A 284 -20.46 10.84 -12.57
N GLU A 285 -21.76 11.06 -12.34
CA GLU A 285 -22.53 12.09 -13.05
C GLU A 285 -21.98 13.48 -12.78
N GLY A 286 -21.64 13.78 -11.51
CA GLY A 286 -21.02 15.04 -11.12
C GLY A 286 -19.66 15.27 -11.79
N ILE A 287 -18.85 14.21 -11.95
CA ILE A 287 -17.60 14.26 -12.69
C ILE A 287 -17.87 14.51 -14.18
N ARG A 288 -18.72 13.70 -14.82
CA ARG A 288 -19.12 13.88 -16.24
C ARG A 288 -19.57 15.30 -16.57
N ALA A 289 -20.28 15.93 -15.65
CA ALA A 289 -20.72 17.33 -15.80
C ALA A 289 -19.57 18.36 -15.74
N LYS A 290 -18.39 18.00 -15.21
CA LYS A 290 -17.25 18.92 -14.97
C LYS A 290 -16.07 18.66 -15.88
N VAL A 291 -15.98 17.48 -16.50
CA VAL A 291 -14.91 17.09 -17.41
C VAL A 291 -15.37 17.13 -18.86
N GLY A 292 -14.50 16.91 -19.81
CA GLY A 292 -14.85 16.89 -21.24
C GLY A 292 -15.76 15.72 -21.61
N LYS A 293 -16.63 15.90 -22.61
CA LYS A 293 -17.54 14.87 -23.10
C LYS A 293 -16.85 13.64 -23.69
N ASN A 294 -15.56 13.73 -24.01
CA ASN A 294 -14.76 12.66 -24.59
C ASN A 294 -14.09 11.79 -23.51
N ILE A 295 -14.30 12.10 -22.23
CA ILE A 295 -13.74 11.32 -21.12
C ILE A 295 -14.83 10.36 -20.64
N GLU A 296 -14.49 9.07 -20.68
CA GLU A 296 -15.36 8.03 -20.13
C GLU A 296 -15.22 7.99 -18.60
N VAL A 297 -16.35 7.92 -17.90
CA VAL A 297 -16.39 7.88 -16.44
C VAL A 297 -17.21 6.69 -15.99
N SER A 298 -16.63 5.81 -15.20
CA SER A 298 -17.28 4.59 -14.68
C SER A 298 -17.07 4.44 -13.18
N ALA A 299 -17.99 3.73 -12.51
CA ALA A 299 -17.90 3.33 -11.13
C ALA A 299 -17.64 1.84 -11.01
N ILE A 300 -16.78 1.43 -10.08
CA ILE A 300 -16.49 0.03 -9.76
C ILE A 300 -16.54 -0.13 -8.24
N LYS A 301 -17.14 -1.21 -7.78
CA LYS A 301 -17.19 -1.55 -6.36
C LYS A 301 -15.84 -2.11 -5.91
N GLY A 302 -15.21 -1.46 -4.93
CA GLY A 302 -13.93 -1.90 -4.37
C GLY A 302 -14.05 -2.45 -2.96
N ASP A 303 -15.07 -2.03 -2.20
CA ASP A 303 -15.28 -2.35 -0.77
C ASP A 303 -14.04 -2.12 0.11
N GLN A 304 -13.14 -1.23 -0.35
CA GLN A 304 -11.95 -0.89 0.43
C GLN A 304 -12.31 -0.16 1.72
N PRO A 305 -11.65 -0.52 2.86
CA PRO A 305 -11.83 0.19 4.11
C PRO A 305 -11.10 1.55 4.08
N VAL A 306 -11.49 2.48 4.96
CA VAL A 306 -10.82 3.78 5.20
C VAL A 306 -11.00 4.80 4.08
N TYR A 307 -10.96 4.38 2.83
CA TYR A 307 -11.09 5.26 1.67
C TYR A 307 -12.48 5.17 1.07
N TYR A 308 -13.19 6.29 1.03
CA TYR A 308 -14.49 6.39 0.37
C TYR A 308 -14.36 6.15 -1.13
N TYR A 309 -13.33 6.74 -1.74
CA TYR A 309 -13.08 6.59 -3.17
C TYR A 309 -11.59 6.51 -3.46
N PHE A 310 -11.23 5.62 -4.40
CA PHE A 310 -10.05 5.78 -5.25
C PHE A 310 -10.52 6.23 -6.62
N ILE A 311 -9.78 7.13 -7.24
CA ILE A 311 -10.10 7.71 -8.54
C ILE A 311 -8.87 7.52 -9.43
N SER A 312 -9.00 6.68 -10.46
CA SER A 312 -7.99 6.57 -11.51
C SER A 312 -8.28 7.59 -12.58
N VAL A 313 -7.26 8.29 -13.06
CA VAL A 313 -7.34 9.21 -14.19
C VAL A 313 -6.23 8.87 -15.18
N GLU A 314 -6.63 8.47 -16.40
CA GLU A 314 -5.77 7.91 -17.44
C GLU A 314 -6.01 8.58 -18.81
#